data_ed3eb585ac055ed0d9c0e1ac4c3458ea
#
_entry.id   ed3eb585ac055ed0d9c0e1ac4c3458ea
#
_cell.length_a   1.000
_cell.length_b   1.000
_cell.length_c   1.000
_cell.angle_alpha   90.00
_cell.angle_beta   90.00
_cell.angle_gamma   90.00
#
_symmetry.space_group_name_H-M   'P 1'
#
loop_
_entity.id
_entity.type
_entity.pdbx_description
1 polymer ?
#
loop_
_entity_poly.entity_id
_entity_poly.type
_entity_poly.pdbx_seq_one_letter_code
_entity_poly.pdbx_strand_id
1 'polypeptide(L)'
;LIVKRIPCAEMVRFGKNGNDATTLAVRLARHVTKNNNILFCGYHGWQDWYISKTSMNGGIPNEISNYSHRFAYNDVESLENLLIKFKGDVACIILEPISKVEPICSVKCKHCKISCDGFLKKVRWLADKYKVVLIFDEVVTGFRWSIGGYQEVCGVTPDLACFSKAIAN
;
A
#
# COMPACT_ATOMS: atom_id res chain seq x y z
N LEU A 1 -11.27 -11.12 -16.66
CA LEU A 1 -12.30 -10.59 -15.78
C LEU A 1 -11.75 -9.57 -14.78
N ILE A 2 -10.67 -9.89 -14.04
CA ILE A 2 -10.05 -9.01 -13.01
C ILE A 2 -9.66 -7.66 -13.63
N VAL A 3 -8.89 -7.67 -14.71
CA VAL A 3 -8.45 -6.44 -15.42
C VAL A 3 -9.62 -5.51 -15.82
N LYS A 4 -10.81 -6.08 -16.03
CA LYS A 4 -12.00 -5.28 -16.37
C LYS A 4 -12.72 -4.67 -15.15
N ARG A 5 -12.36 -5.08 -13.95
CA ARG A 5 -13.07 -4.72 -12.71
C ARG A 5 -12.23 -3.89 -11.75
N ILE A 6 -10.93 -4.15 -11.70
CA ILE A 6 -10.02 -3.47 -10.79
C ILE A 6 -9.42 -2.24 -11.49
N PRO A 7 -9.62 -1.01 -10.97
CA PRO A 7 -9.23 0.23 -11.64
C PRO A 7 -7.75 0.31 -12.03
N CYS A 8 -6.83 -0.16 -11.19
CA CYS A 8 -5.38 -0.12 -11.49
C CYS A 8 -4.89 -1.29 -12.36
N ALA A 9 -5.74 -2.29 -12.67
CA ALA A 9 -5.25 -3.54 -13.24
C ALA A 9 -5.15 -3.47 -14.77
N GLU A 10 -3.93 -3.45 -15.28
CA GLU A 10 -3.59 -3.72 -16.69
C GLU A 10 -3.20 -5.19 -16.89
N MET A 11 -2.52 -5.77 -15.91
CA MET A 11 -2.11 -7.17 -15.86
C MET A 11 -2.36 -7.78 -14.49
N VAL A 12 -2.42 -9.11 -14.44
CA VAL A 12 -2.65 -9.88 -13.21
C VAL A 12 -1.58 -10.94 -13.05
N ARG A 13 -1.04 -11.05 -11.84
CA ARG A 13 -0.17 -12.16 -11.43
C ARG A 13 -0.78 -12.88 -10.25
N PHE A 14 -0.91 -14.20 -10.35
CA PHE A 14 -1.42 -15.03 -9.27
C PHE A 14 -0.27 -15.53 -8.38
N GLY A 15 -0.46 -15.46 -7.08
CA GLY A 15 0.29 -16.11 -6.02
C GLY A 15 -0.62 -17.07 -5.26
N LYS A 16 -0.12 -17.70 -4.19
CA LYS A 16 -0.91 -18.66 -3.41
C LYS A 16 -1.74 -17.97 -2.32
N ASN A 17 -1.25 -16.87 -1.75
CA ASN A 17 -1.88 -16.19 -0.62
C ASN A 17 -1.55 -14.68 -0.62
N GLY A 18 -2.12 -13.95 0.36
CA GLY A 18 -1.92 -12.50 0.48
C GLY A 18 -0.46 -12.09 0.75
N ASN A 19 0.30 -12.90 1.51
CA ASN A 19 1.72 -12.63 1.75
C ASN A 19 2.54 -12.73 0.46
N ASP A 20 2.22 -13.70 -0.40
CA ASP A 20 2.88 -13.80 -1.70
C ASP A 20 2.59 -12.57 -2.54
N ALA A 21 1.32 -12.12 -2.56
CA ALA A 21 0.91 -10.95 -3.33
C ALA A 21 1.64 -9.68 -2.86
N THR A 22 1.66 -9.40 -1.56
CA THR A 22 2.33 -8.21 -1.01
C THR A 22 3.84 -8.26 -1.20
N THR A 23 4.46 -9.42 -1.01
CA THR A 23 5.91 -9.61 -1.21
C THR A 23 6.29 -9.48 -2.69
N LEU A 24 5.50 -10.04 -3.60
CA LEU A 24 5.71 -9.89 -5.04
C LEU A 24 5.60 -8.42 -5.47
N ALA A 25 4.61 -7.69 -4.96
CA ALA A 25 4.43 -6.27 -5.24
C ALA A 25 5.63 -5.42 -4.77
N VAL A 26 6.11 -5.66 -3.55
CA VAL A 26 7.30 -4.99 -3.00
C VAL A 26 8.56 -5.33 -3.82
N ARG A 27 8.76 -6.61 -4.19
CA ARG A 27 9.90 -7.01 -5.02
C ARG A 27 9.85 -6.38 -6.40
N LEU A 28 8.66 -6.30 -7.00
CA LEU A 28 8.46 -5.63 -8.29
C LEU A 28 8.79 -4.16 -8.20
N ALA A 29 8.30 -3.47 -7.17
CA ALA A 29 8.61 -2.06 -6.94
C ALA A 29 10.12 -1.82 -6.81
N ARG A 30 10.84 -2.61 -6.00
CA ARG A 30 12.30 -2.55 -5.89
C ARG A 30 13.00 -2.81 -7.24
N HIS A 31 12.51 -3.77 -8.01
CA HIS A 31 13.10 -4.09 -9.32
C HIS A 31 12.96 -2.94 -10.31
N VAL A 32 11.78 -2.32 -10.38
CA VAL A 32 11.49 -1.24 -11.33
C VAL A 32 12.19 0.07 -10.92
N THR A 33 12.12 0.43 -9.65
CA THR A 33 12.71 1.69 -9.16
C THR A 33 14.22 1.62 -8.93
N LYS A 34 14.78 0.41 -8.76
CA LYS A 34 16.15 0.16 -8.32
C LYS A 34 16.47 0.69 -6.91
N ASN A 35 15.44 0.98 -6.13
CA ASN A 35 15.51 1.51 -4.78
C ASN A 35 15.24 0.40 -3.74
N ASN A 36 15.61 0.63 -2.47
CA ASN A 36 15.57 -0.40 -1.44
C ASN A 36 14.51 -0.17 -0.37
N ASN A 37 14.29 1.08 0.03
CA ASN A 37 13.45 1.39 1.18
C ASN A 37 11.97 1.21 0.88
N ILE A 38 11.24 0.65 1.85
CA ILE A 38 9.80 0.45 1.85
C ILE A 38 9.20 1.34 2.92
N LEU A 39 8.26 2.18 2.57
CA LEU A 39 7.44 2.93 3.53
C LEU A 39 6.10 2.22 3.67
N PHE A 40 5.72 1.82 4.89
CA PHE A 40 4.53 1.02 5.09
C PHE A 40 3.63 1.54 6.21
N CYS A 41 2.32 1.25 6.09
CA CYS A 41 1.34 1.49 7.14
C CYS A 41 0.24 0.41 7.09
N GLY A 42 -0.08 -0.16 8.22
CA GLY A 42 -1.05 -1.25 8.34
C GLY A 42 -0.40 -2.60 8.62
N TYR A 43 -1.14 -3.69 8.35
CA TYR A 43 -0.70 -5.07 8.53
C TYR A 43 -0.51 -5.75 7.16
N HIS A 44 0.66 -6.33 6.93
CA HIS A 44 1.01 -6.88 5.61
C HIS A 44 1.49 -8.34 5.65
N GLY A 45 1.15 -9.06 6.71
CA GLY A 45 1.48 -10.48 6.84
C GLY A 45 2.69 -10.76 7.73
N TRP A 46 3.41 -11.84 7.43
CA TRP A 46 4.52 -12.32 8.28
C TRP A 46 5.86 -12.40 7.56
N GLN A 47 5.96 -11.93 6.32
CA GLN A 47 7.21 -11.92 5.57
C GLN A 47 8.23 -10.95 6.18
N ASP A 48 9.50 -11.29 6.10
CA ASP A 48 10.60 -10.60 6.78
C ASP A 48 10.62 -9.08 6.57
N TRP A 49 10.38 -8.63 5.34
CA TRP A 49 10.39 -7.20 5.02
C TRP A 49 9.40 -6.38 5.85
N TYR A 50 8.29 -6.98 6.27
CA TYR A 50 7.27 -6.32 7.09
C TYR A 50 7.41 -6.65 8.57
N ILE A 51 7.44 -7.97 8.91
CA ILE A 51 7.34 -8.44 10.31
C ILE A 51 8.57 -8.02 11.14
N SER A 52 9.73 -7.78 10.46
CA SER A 52 10.95 -7.28 11.11
C SER A 52 10.76 -5.96 11.87
N LYS A 53 9.73 -5.19 11.57
CA LYS A 53 9.37 -3.93 12.24
C LYS A 53 8.26 -4.06 13.28
N THR A 54 7.96 -5.26 13.69
CA THR A 54 6.93 -5.57 14.71
C THR A 54 7.58 -6.25 15.93
N SER A 55 6.81 -6.46 16.98
CA SER A 55 7.25 -7.22 18.15
C SER A 55 7.47 -8.72 17.87
N MET A 56 7.06 -9.20 16.69
CA MET A 56 7.17 -10.61 16.29
C MET A 56 8.35 -10.85 15.33
N ASN A 57 9.45 -10.16 15.52
CA ASN A 57 10.62 -10.16 14.65
C ASN A 57 11.68 -11.23 14.99
N GLY A 58 11.37 -12.17 15.86
CA GLY A 58 12.30 -13.25 16.23
C GLY A 58 12.75 -14.07 15.01
N GLY A 59 14.07 -14.34 14.90
CA GLY A 59 14.65 -15.11 13.82
C GLY A 59 14.93 -14.35 12.52
N ILE A 60 14.67 -13.04 12.49
CA ILE A 60 14.92 -12.21 11.30
C ILE A 60 16.26 -11.47 11.46
N PRO A 61 17.15 -11.53 10.45
CA PRO A 61 18.39 -10.75 10.49
C PRO A 61 18.13 -9.25 10.61
N ASN A 62 18.88 -8.56 11.45
CA ASN A 62 18.70 -7.13 11.72
C ASN A 62 18.79 -6.26 10.46
N GLU A 63 19.63 -6.66 9.51
CA GLU A 63 19.86 -5.95 8.25
C GLU A 63 18.58 -5.80 7.42
N ILE A 64 17.69 -6.80 7.46
CA ILE A 64 16.41 -6.75 6.72
C ILE A 64 15.55 -5.60 7.23
N SER A 65 15.54 -5.37 8.53
CA SER A 65 14.75 -4.31 9.14
C SER A 65 15.18 -2.89 8.71
N ASN A 66 16.41 -2.71 8.26
CA ASN A 66 16.93 -1.40 7.87
C ASN A 66 16.24 -0.79 6.65
N TYR A 67 15.58 -1.61 5.85
CA TYR A 67 14.93 -1.19 4.61
C TYR A 67 13.42 -0.99 4.74
N SER A 68 12.84 -1.16 5.93
CA SER A 68 11.40 -1.01 6.14
C SER A 68 11.13 0.07 7.19
N HIS A 69 10.25 1.03 6.86
CA HIS A 69 10.00 2.19 7.70
C HIS A 69 8.50 2.41 7.83
N ARG A 70 8.03 2.49 9.07
CA ARG A 70 6.62 2.67 9.36
C ARG A 70 6.27 4.15 9.41
N PHE A 71 5.18 4.54 8.75
CA PHE A 71 4.51 5.83 8.94
C PHE A 71 3.14 5.63 9.62
N ALA A 72 2.60 6.69 10.21
CA ALA A 72 1.32 6.64 10.89
C ALA A 72 0.15 6.81 9.89
N TYR A 73 -0.92 6.03 10.08
CA TYR A 73 -2.13 6.18 9.27
C TYR A 73 -2.81 7.53 9.55
N ASN A 74 -3.33 8.18 8.51
CA ASN A 74 -3.90 9.53 8.56
C ASN A 74 -2.90 10.66 8.89
N ASP A 75 -1.61 10.37 8.92
CA ASP A 75 -0.53 11.33 9.17
C ASP A 75 0.34 11.49 7.91
N VAL A 76 -0.03 12.48 7.08
CA VAL A 76 0.68 12.79 5.83
C VAL A 76 2.10 13.29 6.11
N GLU A 77 2.29 14.04 7.20
CA GLU A 77 3.58 14.60 7.57
C GLU A 77 4.57 13.50 7.94
N SER A 78 4.13 12.46 8.70
CA SER A 78 4.98 11.31 9.01
C SER A 78 5.47 10.59 7.76
N LEU A 79 4.63 10.48 6.72
CA LEU A 79 5.00 9.90 5.44
C LEU A 79 5.99 10.81 4.67
N GLU A 80 5.70 12.11 4.58
CA GLU A 80 6.54 13.04 3.84
C GLU A 80 7.94 13.17 4.47
N ASN A 81 8.05 13.17 5.79
CA ASN A 81 9.33 13.16 6.50
C ASN A 81 10.20 11.94 6.14
N LEU A 82 9.58 10.76 5.99
CA LEU A 82 10.31 9.56 5.53
C LEU A 82 10.72 9.67 4.06
N LEU A 83 9.86 10.21 3.19
CA LEU A 83 10.18 10.45 1.79
C LEU A 83 11.33 11.43 1.61
N ILE A 84 11.40 12.46 2.45
CA ILE A 84 12.52 13.42 2.49
C ILE A 84 13.80 12.73 2.98
N LYS A 85 13.70 12.01 4.10
CA LYS A 85 14.83 11.31 4.74
C LYS A 85 15.50 10.32 3.80
N PHE A 86 14.71 9.55 3.03
CA PHE A 86 15.21 8.52 2.12
C PHE A 86 15.09 8.93 0.64
N LYS A 87 15.12 10.24 0.36
CA LYS A 87 14.96 10.77 -1.00
C LYS A 87 15.90 10.10 -1.99
N GLY A 88 15.31 9.55 -3.05
CA GLY A 88 16.06 8.87 -4.11
C GLY A 88 16.34 7.38 -3.86
N ASP A 89 15.94 6.84 -2.70
CA ASP A 89 16.08 5.39 -2.38
C ASP A 89 14.80 4.79 -1.78
N VAL A 90 13.62 5.33 -2.11
CA VAL A 90 12.33 4.74 -1.74
C VAL A 90 11.77 3.95 -2.90
N ALA A 91 11.58 2.64 -2.72
CA ALA A 91 11.00 1.75 -3.72
C ALA A 91 9.47 1.89 -3.79
N CYS A 92 8.82 1.85 -2.65
CA CYS A 92 7.36 1.90 -2.59
C CYS A 92 6.82 2.45 -1.27
N ILE A 93 5.58 2.92 -1.38
CA ILE A 93 4.66 3.14 -0.26
C ILE A 93 3.63 2.01 -0.33
N ILE A 94 3.48 1.22 0.73
CA ILE A 94 2.44 0.18 0.83
C ILE A 94 1.56 0.43 2.04
N LEU A 95 0.23 0.41 1.84
CA LEU A 95 -0.71 0.58 2.93
C LEU A 95 -2.04 -0.15 2.67
N GLU A 96 -2.71 -0.55 3.75
CA GLU A 96 -4.13 -0.86 3.70
C GLU A 96 -4.90 0.45 3.46
N PRO A 97 -5.67 0.59 2.36
CA PRO A 97 -6.34 1.87 2.05
C PRO A 97 -7.41 2.24 3.09
N ILE A 98 -7.97 1.25 3.75
CA ILE A 98 -8.82 1.37 4.93
C ILE A 98 -8.64 0.13 5.82
N SER A 99 -8.64 0.31 7.14
CA SER A 99 -8.59 -0.78 8.11
C SER A 99 -9.61 -0.55 9.23
N LYS A 100 -9.17 -0.48 10.48
CA LYS A 100 -10.04 -0.17 11.63
C LYS A 100 -10.43 1.30 11.71
N VAL A 101 -9.67 2.16 11.05
CA VAL A 101 -9.86 3.62 11.03
C VAL A 101 -10.08 4.03 9.58
N GLU A 102 -11.06 4.89 9.36
CA GLU A 102 -11.32 5.46 8.04
C GLU A 102 -10.26 6.51 7.66
N PRO A 103 -9.95 6.65 6.36
CA PRO A 103 -9.08 7.73 5.93
C PRO A 103 -9.74 9.09 6.15
N ILE A 104 -9.02 10.01 6.79
CA ILE A 104 -9.53 11.36 7.06
C ILE A 104 -9.61 12.15 5.76
N CYS A 105 -10.78 12.79 5.56
CA CYS A 105 -11.02 13.77 4.51
C CYS A 105 -11.32 15.13 5.15
N SER A 106 -10.86 16.23 4.56
CA SER A 106 -11.18 17.59 5.01
C SER A 106 -12.64 17.97 4.79
N VAL A 107 -13.30 17.30 3.85
CA VAL A 107 -14.75 17.41 3.61
C VAL A 107 -15.39 16.12 4.08
N LYS A 108 -16.47 16.22 4.89
CA LYS A 108 -17.29 15.07 5.29
C LYS A 108 -17.97 14.45 4.05
N CYS A 109 -17.23 13.67 3.29
CA CYS A 109 -17.80 12.91 2.19
C CYS A 109 -18.11 11.49 2.66
N LYS A 110 -19.37 11.13 2.68
CA LYS A 110 -19.82 9.76 2.98
C LYS A 110 -19.29 8.72 1.99
N HIS A 111 -18.83 9.15 0.82
CA HIS A 111 -18.21 8.31 -0.23
C HIS A 111 -17.35 9.24 -1.07
N CYS A 112 -16.05 9.22 -0.85
CA CYS A 112 -15.06 10.09 -1.52
C CYS A 112 -14.94 9.83 -3.01
N LYS A 113 -15.99 10.06 -3.78
CA LYS A 113 -15.94 9.74 -5.20
C LYS A 113 -15.15 10.72 -6.06
N ILE A 114 -14.93 11.98 -5.76
CA ILE A 114 -14.33 12.83 -6.80
C ILE A 114 -13.51 14.07 -6.35
N SER A 115 -13.63 14.62 -5.17
CA SER A 115 -13.00 15.92 -4.92
C SER A 115 -12.48 16.17 -3.51
N CYS A 116 -12.07 15.13 -2.81
CA CYS A 116 -11.52 15.36 -1.49
C CYS A 116 -9.99 15.40 -1.54
N ASP A 117 -9.41 16.31 -0.79
CA ASP A 117 -7.98 16.40 -0.50
C ASP A 117 -7.57 15.47 0.67
N GLY A 118 -8.31 14.36 0.84
CA GLY A 118 -8.14 13.42 1.93
C GLY A 118 -6.80 12.69 1.94
N PHE A 119 -6.55 11.97 3.03
CA PHE A 119 -5.31 11.27 3.31
C PHE A 119 -4.82 10.43 2.10
N LEU A 120 -5.66 9.57 1.53
CA LEU A 120 -5.24 8.70 0.41
C LEU A 120 -4.87 9.49 -0.85
N LYS A 121 -5.54 10.61 -1.14
CA LYS A 121 -5.16 11.47 -2.27
C LYS A 121 -3.83 12.17 -2.04
N LYS A 122 -3.58 12.60 -0.80
CA LYS A 122 -2.27 13.16 -0.44
C LYS A 122 -1.16 12.11 -0.52
N VAL A 123 -1.43 10.87 -0.12
CA VAL A 123 -0.49 9.75 -0.30
C VAL A 123 -0.19 9.52 -1.78
N ARG A 124 -1.22 9.51 -2.67
CA ARG A 124 -1.01 9.39 -4.12
C ARG A 124 -0.18 10.55 -4.67
N TRP A 125 -0.53 11.78 -4.29
CA TRP A 125 0.22 12.97 -4.71
C TRP A 125 1.69 12.92 -4.26
N LEU A 126 1.96 12.49 -3.04
CA LEU A 126 3.33 12.30 -2.55
C LEU A 126 4.07 11.22 -3.35
N ALA A 127 3.42 10.09 -3.62
CA ALA A 127 4.02 9.03 -4.42
C ALA A 127 4.40 9.54 -5.82
N ASP A 128 3.54 10.32 -6.45
CA ASP A 128 3.81 10.95 -7.76
C ASP A 128 4.95 11.97 -7.69
N LYS A 129 4.91 12.87 -6.68
CA LYS A 129 5.92 13.91 -6.44
C LYS A 129 7.33 13.31 -6.26
N TYR A 130 7.43 12.20 -5.52
CA TYR A 130 8.70 11.54 -5.22
C TYR A 130 9.04 10.39 -6.19
N LYS A 131 8.17 10.11 -7.18
CA LYS A 131 8.30 9.01 -8.16
C LYS A 131 8.47 7.64 -7.51
N VAL A 132 7.63 7.36 -6.52
CA VAL A 132 7.63 6.14 -5.70
C VAL A 132 6.39 5.31 -6.04
N VAL A 133 6.54 4.00 -6.15
CA VAL A 133 5.42 3.09 -6.45
C VAL A 133 4.44 3.07 -5.27
N LEU A 134 3.16 3.34 -5.53
CA LEU A 134 2.09 3.21 -4.55
C LEU A 134 1.43 1.84 -4.65
N ILE A 135 1.38 1.12 -3.54
CA ILE A 135 0.78 -0.22 -3.44
C ILE A 135 -0.39 -0.15 -2.45
N PHE A 136 -1.59 -0.55 -2.89
CA PHE A 136 -2.69 -0.81 -1.98
C PHE A 136 -2.74 -2.28 -1.61
N ASP A 137 -2.64 -2.56 -0.31
CA ASP A 137 -2.92 -3.87 0.24
C ASP A 137 -4.44 -4.01 0.42
N GLU A 138 -5.07 -4.58 -0.58
CA GLU A 138 -6.51 -4.87 -0.61
C GLU A 138 -6.83 -6.33 -0.22
N VAL A 139 -5.94 -6.99 0.49
CA VAL A 139 -6.15 -8.38 0.96
C VAL A 139 -7.38 -8.49 1.85
N VAL A 140 -7.69 -7.47 2.64
CA VAL A 140 -8.91 -7.41 3.45
C VAL A 140 -10.04 -6.65 2.76
N THR A 141 -9.74 -5.56 2.09
CA THR A 141 -10.72 -4.60 1.57
C THR A 141 -11.27 -4.99 0.21
N GLY A 142 -10.47 -5.67 -0.60
CA GLY A 142 -10.87 -6.09 -1.95
C GLY A 142 -12.10 -6.97 -1.96
N PHE A 143 -13.02 -6.69 -2.88
CA PHE A 143 -14.32 -7.35 -3.05
C PHE A 143 -15.29 -7.25 -1.85
N ARG A 144 -14.92 -6.51 -0.79
CA ARG A 144 -15.79 -6.26 0.37
C ARG A 144 -16.48 -4.91 0.32
N TRP A 145 -15.77 -3.88 -0.12
CA TRP A 145 -16.28 -2.52 -0.25
C TRP A 145 -16.87 -2.25 -1.64
N SER A 146 -16.23 -2.81 -2.65
CA SER A 146 -16.66 -2.78 -4.04
C SER A 146 -15.99 -3.91 -4.80
N ILE A 147 -16.54 -4.27 -5.97
CA ILE A 147 -15.90 -5.22 -6.90
C ILE A 147 -14.52 -4.72 -7.35
N GLY A 148 -14.37 -3.41 -7.52
CA GLY A 148 -13.12 -2.75 -7.86
C GLY A 148 -12.16 -2.53 -6.68
N GLY A 149 -12.51 -3.00 -5.47
CA GLY A 149 -11.75 -2.75 -4.25
C GLY A 149 -12.02 -1.38 -3.66
N TYR A 150 -11.29 -1.04 -2.58
CA TYR A 150 -11.44 0.27 -1.95
C TYR A 150 -10.94 1.42 -2.84
N GLN A 151 -10.03 1.15 -3.76
CA GLN A 151 -9.57 2.12 -4.77
C GLN A 151 -10.73 2.69 -5.60
N GLU A 152 -11.74 1.87 -5.93
CA GLU A 152 -12.95 2.34 -6.60
C GLU A 152 -13.79 3.25 -5.70
N VAL A 153 -13.89 2.94 -4.41
CA VAL A 153 -14.65 3.71 -3.43
C VAL A 153 -14.01 5.08 -3.16
N CYS A 154 -12.70 5.11 -2.91
CA CYS A 154 -11.99 6.35 -2.58
C CYS A 154 -11.59 7.19 -3.81
N GLY A 155 -11.69 6.63 -5.01
CA GLY A 155 -11.29 7.31 -6.25
C GLY A 155 -9.78 7.58 -6.33
N VAL A 156 -8.95 6.75 -5.69
CA VAL A 156 -7.49 6.81 -5.74
C VAL A 156 -6.97 5.51 -6.34
N THR A 157 -6.29 5.60 -7.47
CA THR A 157 -5.73 4.45 -8.17
C THR A 157 -4.27 4.27 -7.77
N PRO A 158 -3.89 3.15 -7.13
CA PRO A 158 -2.48 2.81 -6.87
C PRO A 158 -1.80 2.31 -8.15
N ASP A 159 -0.47 2.19 -8.13
CA ASP A 159 0.29 1.57 -9.21
C ASP A 159 0.17 0.03 -9.17
N LEU A 160 0.05 -0.54 -7.97
CA LEU A 160 -0.16 -1.96 -7.72
C LEU A 160 -1.21 -2.17 -6.66
N ALA A 161 -2.00 -3.24 -6.77
CA ALA A 161 -2.93 -3.66 -5.72
C ALA A 161 -2.82 -5.16 -5.46
N CYS A 162 -2.84 -5.54 -4.16
CA CYS A 162 -2.74 -6.91 -3.70
C CYS A 162 -4.09 -7.40 -3.20
N PHE A 163 -4.60 -8.49 -3.75
CA PHE A 163 -5.87 -9.10 -3.37
C PHE A 163 -5.67 -10.52 -2.83
N SER A 164 -6.52 -10.94 -1.92
CA SER A 164 -6.64 -12.30 -1.40
C SER A 164 -7.99 -12.47 -0.71
N LYS A 165 -8.11 -13.40 0.22
CA LYS A 165 -9.34 -13.64 1.01
C LYS A 165 -10.60 -13.66 0.11
N ALA A 166 -11.37 -12.58 0.08
CA ALA A 166 -12.67 -12.55 -0.60
C ALA A 166 -12.64 -12.82 -2.12
N ILE A 167 -11.47 -12.79 -2.77
CA ILE A 167 -11.37 -13.12 -4.20
C ILE A 167 -11.43 -14.62 -4.45
N ALA A 168 -11.06 -15.45 -3.48
CA ALA A 168 -10.81 -16.88 -3.69
C ALA A 168 -11.32 -17.80 -2.56
N ASN A 169 -12.22 -17.34 -1.73
CA ASN A 169 -12.88 -18.16 -0.72
C ASN A 169 -14.27 -18.56 -1.16
#